data_b8e64c8b95fc09abe3dafe751b0ab3b2
#
_entry.id   b8e64c8b95fc09abe3dafe751b0ab3b2
#
_cell.length_a   1.000
_cell.length_b   1.000
_cell.length_c   1.000
_cell.angle_alpha   90.00
_cell.angle_beta   90.00
_cell.angle_gamma   90.00
#
_symmetry.space_group_name_H-M   'P 1'
#
loop_
_entity.id
_entity.type
_entity.pdbx_description
1 polymer ?
#
loop_
_entity_poly.entity_id
_entity_poly.type
_entity_poly.pdbx_seq_one_letter_code
_entity_poly.pdbx_strand_id
1 'polypeptide(L)'
;MRVAADELVEQALQVGGLRVRDGLRMQAVQPVDGLLTQAEGAVDVALAGALRQFALRVPSVIDECSGIMVFGKRIKSLVFSTDLCIIRNVNADAVFAVYPFTPQPVITQALLMASDLPVFVGVGGGLTTGKRVVNLAMYAEMQGATGVVVNAPTPGRILNRIRSSVDVPVVVTVANSDTNYRHRIEDGAAILNVAAGAQTPEIVAEIRERFPDYPIIATGGADDESIRATIHAGANAIIWTPPTNGELFRDVMKNYREGKPHP
;
A
#
# COMPACT_ATOMS: atom_id res chain seq x y z
N MET A 1 -9.13 -31.43 28.89
CA MET A 1 -8.52 -31.03 27.59
C MET A 1 -7.40 -29.95 27.69
N ARG A 2 -7.26 -29.20 28.76
CA ARG A 2 -6.13 -28.28 28.98
C ARG A 2 -4.84 -28.93 29.45
N VAL A 3 -4.94 -30.04 30.20
CA VAL A 3 -3.75 -30.74 30.74
C VAL A 3 -2.92 -31.48 29.68
N ALA A 4 -3.56 -31.93 28.59
CA ALA A 4 -2.82 -32.61 27.49
C ALA A 4 -2.03 -31.71 26.57
N ALA A 5 -2.30 -30.40 26.56
CA ALA A 5 -1.56 -29.44 25.75
C ALA A 5 -0.25 -29.01 26.41
N ASP A 6 -0.24 -28.95 27.74
CA ASP A 6 0.97 -28.55 28.49
C ASP A 6 2.01 -29.68 28.50
N GLU A 7 1.61 -30.95 28.54
CA GLU A 7 2.52 -32.10 28.43
C GLU A 7 3.19 -32.23 27.06
N LEU A 8 2.52 -31.85 25.97
CA LEU A 8 3.08 -31.88 24.63
C LEU A 8 4.12 -30.77 24.41
N VAL A 9 3.95 -29.62 25.06
CA VAL A 9 4.91 -28.52 25.01
C VAL A 9 6.17 -28.85 25.81
N GLU A 10 6.05 -29.49 26.98
CA GLU A 10 7.21 -29.95 27.76
C GLU A 10 8.03 -31.04 27.05
N GLN A 11 7.39 -31.96 26.35
CA GLN A 11 8.10 -32.98 25.55
C GLN A 11 8.85 -32.39 24.36
N ALA A 12 8.32 -31.37 23.70
CA ALA A 12 8.99 -30.69 22.59
C ALA A 12 10.24 -29.90 23.03
N LEU A 13 10.24 -29.38 24.23
CA LEU A 13 11.37 -28.63 24.82
C LEU A 13 12.51 -29.52 25.30
N GLN A 14 12.27 -30.76 25.65
CA GLN A 14 13.31 -31.72 26.07
C GLN A 14 14.19 -32.25 24.95
N VAL A 15 13.71 -32.21 23.70
CA VAL A 15 14.47 -32.70 22.53
C VAL A 15 15.52 -31.66 22.05
N GLY A 16 15.37 -30.39 22.43
CA GLY A 16 16.22 -29.27 21.98
C GLY A 16 17.37 -28.84 22.89
N GLY A 17 17.57 -29.48 24.04
CA GLY A 17 18.72 -29.18 24.93
C GLY A 17 18.71 -27.80 25.62
N LEU A 18 17.60 -27.06 25.61
CA LEU A 18 17.46 -25.77 26.27
C LEU A 18 16.85 -25.93 27.69
N ARG A 19 17.66 -25.76 28.71
CA ARG A 19 17.17 -25.64 30.09
C ARG A 19 16.46 -24.29 30.27
N VAL A 20 15.17 -24.29 30.46
CA VAL A 20 14.40 -23.13 30.93
C VAL A 20 14.66 -22.98 32.43
N ARG A 21 15.26 -21.86 32.87
CA ARG A 21 15.35 -21.49 34.29
C ARG A 21 13.97 -21.05 34.77
N ASP A 22 13.55 -21.59 35.89
CA ASP A 22 12.33 -21.23 36.62
C ASP A 22 12.27 -19.71 36.86
N GLY A 23 11.11 -19.11 36.51
CA GLY A 23 10.78 -17.77 37.00
C GLY A 23 10.23 -16.76 35.98
N LEU A 24 9.84 -17.13 34.75
CA LEU A 24 9.14 -16.18 33.86
C LEU A 24 7.62 -16.23 34.08
N ARG A 25 7.12 -15.44 35.04
CA ARG A 25 5.72 -15.01 35.02
C ARG A 25 5.52 -14.20 33.76
N MET A 26 4.63 -14.65 32.88
CA MET A 26 4.11 -13.81 31.80
C MET A 26 3.41 -12.60 32.43
N GLN A 27 4.09 -11.46 32.51
CA GLN A 27 3.43 -10.18 32.72
C GLN A 27 2.64 -9.88 31.46
N ALA A 28 1.37 -9.52 31.63
CA ALA A 28 0.55 -8.97 30.54
C ALA A 28 1.34 -7.83 29.89
N VAL A 29 1.58 -7.94 28.58
CA VAL A 29 2.20 -6.88 27.81
C VAL A 29 1.27 -5.67 27.88
N GLN A 30 1.68 -4.67 28.65
CA GLN A 30 1.02 -3.38 28.62
C GLN A 30 1.25 -2.78 27.21
N PRO A 31 0.28 -2.04 26.66
CA PRO A 31 0.50 -1.35 25.40
C PRO A 31 1.67 -0.41 25.57
N VAL A 32 2.69 -0.56 24.75
CA VAL A 32 3.88 0.31 24.73
C VAL A 32 3.52 1.59 24.00
N ASP A 33 2.76 2.46 24.66
CA ASP A 33 2.57 3.84 24.24
C ASP A 33 3.89 4.60 24.44
N GLY A 34 4.82 4.49 23.53
CA GLY A 34 6.10 5.19 23.66
C GLY A 34 7.21 4.75 22.71
N LEU A 35 7.03 3.63 21.99
CA LEU A 35 8.13 3.11 21.16
C LEU A 35 8.04 3.50 19.67
N LEU A 36 7.06 4.30 19.28
CA LEU A 36 6.84 4.68 17.86
C LEU A 36 7.32 6.10 17.50
N THR A 37 8.00 6.81 18.39
CA THR A 37 8.49 8.17 18.13
C THR A 37 9.99 8.26 17.82
N GLN A 38 10.71 7.16 17.62
CA GLN A 38 12.12 7.16 17.24
C GLN A 38 12.39 6.68 15.82
N ALA A 39 11.75 7.31 14.83
CA ALA A 39 12.23 7.26 13.45
C ALA A 39 13.15 8.47 13.12
N GLU A 40 13.38 9.36 14.05
CA GLU A 40 14.34 10.45 13.94
C GLU A 40 15.73 9.92 14.30
N GLY A 41 16.49 9.45 13.30
CA GLY A 41 17.85 8.98 13.49
C GLY A 41 18.22 7.70 12.73
N ALA A 42 17.39 7.26 11.78
CA ALA A 42 17.79 6.18 10.88
C ALA A 42 19.01 6.61 10.06
N VAL A 43 20.11 5.85 10.19
CA VAL A 43 21.34 6.09 9.41
C VAL A 43 21.19 5.37 8.07
N ASP A 44 21.31 6.12 6.98
CA ASP A 44 21.29 5.57 5.64
C ASP A 44 22.57 4.77 5.33
N VAL A 45 22.41 3.55 4.83
CA VAL A 45 23.55 2.73 4.41
C VAL A 45 23.88 3.09 2.96
N ALA A 46 25.03 3.73 2.73
CA ALA A 46 25.50 4.05 1.39
C ALA A 46 25.68 2.76 0.57
N LEU A 47 24.88 2.61 -0.47
CA LEU A 47 24.97 1.48 -1.41
C LEU A 47 26.04 1.78 -2.47
N ALA A 48 27.18 1.07 -2.42
CA ALA A 48 28.29 1.23 -3.34
C ALA A 48 28.19 0.38 -4.63
N GLY A 49 27.13 -0.44 -4.77
CA GLY A 49 26.98 -1.36 -5.90
C GLY A 49 26.28 -0.73 -7.11
N ALA A 50 26.87 -0.83 -8.31
CA ALA A 50 26.33 -0.29 -9.56
C ALA A 50 24.88 -0.77 -9.86
N LEU A 51 24.53 -2.01 -9.50
CA LEU A 51 23.19 -2.57 -9.68
C LEU A 51 22.09 -1.87 -8.84
N ARG A 52 22.46 -1.19 -7.75
CA ARG A 52 21.51 -0.51 -6.86
C ARG A 52 21.54 1.02 -6.99
N GLN A 53 22.50 1.57 -7.74
CA GLN A 53 22.59 3.01 -7.99
C GLN A 53 21.52 3.50 -8.96
N PHE A 54 21.12 2.65 -9.91
CA PHE A 54 20.05 2.94 -10.86
C PHE A 54 18.72 2.39 -10.31
N ALA A 55 18.11 3.14 -9.41
CA ALA A 55 16.76 2.87 -8.93
C ALA A 55 15.86 4.08 -9.26
N LEU A 56 14.63 3.80 -9.63
CA LEU A 56 13.61 4.83 -9.75
C LEU A 56 13.32 5.43 -8.37
N ARG A 57 13.36 6.75 -8.29
CA ARG A 57 13.09 7.45 -7.05
C ARG A 57 11.76 8.16 -7.12
N VAL A 58 10.94 7.95 -6.11
CA VAL A 58 9.73 8.78 -5.91
C VAL A 58 10.16 10.24 -5.70
N PRO A 59 9.37 11.22 -6.14
CA PRO A 59 9.64 12.62 -5.86
C PRO A 59 9.82 12.88 -4.35
N SER A 60 10.89 13.58 -3.97
CA SER A 60 11.21 13.84 -2.56
C SER A 60 10.15 14.67 -1.83
N VAL A 61 9.34 15.43 -2.55
CA VAL A 61 8.20 16.17 -1.98
C VAL A 61 7.20 15.24 -1.27
N ILE A 62 7.16 13.95 -1.63
CA ILE A 62 6.28 12.95 -0.98
C ILE A 62 6.70 12.68 0.47
N ASP A 63 7.94 12.95 0.83
CA ASP A 63 8.42 12.84 2.23
C ASP A 63 7.69 13.81 3.18
N GLU A 64 7.07 14.88 2.65
CA GLU A 64 6.25 15.82 3.40
C GLU A 64 4.91 15.21 3.88
N CYS A 65 4.49 14.05 3.34
CA CYS A 65 3.30 13.34 3.78
C CYS A 65 3.41 12.89 5.23
N SER A 66 2.28 12.94 5.96
CA SER A 66 2.18 12.37 7.32
C SER A 66 2.31 10.85 7.33
N GLY A 67 1.90 10.20 6.25
CA GLY A 67 1.84 8.75 6.11
C GLY A 67 0.55 8.13 6.66
N ILE A 68 0.29 6.91 6.23
CA ILE A 68 -0.72 6.03 6.81
C ILE A 68 -0.04 4.83 7.45
N MET A 69 -0.58 4.36 8.57
CA MET A 69 -0.07 3.16 9.24
C MET A 69 -0.86 1.93 8.80
N VAL A 70 -0.19 0.96 8.18
CA VAL A 70 -0.80 -0.31 7.79
C VAL A 70 0.08 -1.45 8.27
N PHE A 71 -0.44 -2.31 9.13
CA PHE A 71 0.29 -3.42 9.76
C PHE A 71 1.67 -3.02 10.34
N GLY A 72 1.70 -1.87 11.03
CA GLY A 72 2.92 -1.36 11.67
C GLY A 72 3.93 -0.67 10.74
N LYS A 73 3.66 -0.60 9.44
CA LYS A 73 4.48 0.15 8.48
C LYS A 73 3.85 1.49 8.16
N ARG A 74 4.66 2.56 8.18
CA ARG A 74 4.26 3.88 7.71
C ARG A 74 4.43 3.94 6.19
N ILE A 75 3.37 4.28 5.48
CA ILE A 75 3.33 4.40 4.02
C ILE A 75 3.04 5.85 3.65
N LYS A 76 3.99 6.51 2.98
CA LYS A 76 3.88 7.86 2.45
C LYS A 76 3.77 7.85 0.92
N SER A 77 4.44 6.89 0.29
CA SER A 77 4.53 6.75 -1.16
C SER A 77 4.00 5.40 -1.63
N LEU A 78 3.18 5.40 -2.68
CA LEU A 78 2.76 4.19 -3.36
C LEU A 78 3.09 4.31 -4.85
N VAL A 79 3.81 3.34 -5.40
CA VAL A 79 4.06 3.30 -6.85
C VAL A 79 2.85 2.69 -7.57
N PHE A 80 2.30 3.41 -8.55
CA PHE A 80 1.24 2.91 -9.42
C PHE A 80 1.85 2.08 -10.55
N SER A 81 1.92 0.78 -10.37
CA SER A 81 2.51 -0.11 -11.38
C SER A 81 2.05 -1.55 -11.23
N THR A 82 2.05 -2.27 -12.37
CA THR A 82 1.99 -3.72 -12.45
C THR A 82 3.20 -4.30 -13.17
N ASP A 83 4.16 -3.46 -13.53
CA ASP A 83 5.41 -3.86 -14.14
C ASP A 83 6.41 -4.31 -13.06
N LEU A 84 6.80 -5.57 -13.11
CA LEU A 84 7.68 -6.16 -12.11
C LEU A 84 9.07 -5.51 -12.12
N CYS A 85 9.56 -5.05 -13.28
CA CYS A 85 10.86 -4.36 -13.36
C CYS A 85 10.81 -3.03 -12.61
N ILE A 86 9.72 -2.28 -12.75
CA ILE A 86 9.49 -1.02 -12.02
C ILE A 86 9.36 -1.30 -10.52
N ILE A 87 8.50 -2.25 -10.13
CA ILE A 87 8.24 -2.60 -8.72
C ILE A 87 9.52 -3.01 -7.99
N ARG A 88 10.40 -3.77 -8.66
CA ARG A 88 11.65 -4.24 -8.07
C ARG A 88 12.76 -3.18 -7.98
N ASN A 89 12.61 -2.07 -8.70
CA ASN A 89 13.65 -1.04 -8.84
C ASN A 89 13.17 0.37 -8.44
N VAL A 90 12.18 0.47 -7.56
CA VAL A 90 11.68 1.75 -7.03
C VAL A 90 11.84 1.81 -5.52
N ASN A 91 12.04 3.01 -4.98
CA ASN A 91 12.17 3.26 -3.53
C ASN A 91 10.84 3.65 -2.84
N ALA A 92 9.68 3.35 -3.45
CA ALA A 92 8.38 3.60 -2.81
C ALA A 92 8.18 2.73 -1.56
N ASP A 93 7.28 3.16 -0.66
CA ASP A 93 6.93 2.40 0.56
C ASP A 93 5.98 1.22 0.27
N ALA A 94 5.18 1.33 -0.80
CA ALA A 94 4.21 0.31 -1.18
C ALA A 94 3.93 0.33 -2.70
N VAL A 95 3.25 -0.70 -3.17
CA VAL A 95 2.77 -0.84 -4.55
C VAL A 95 1.26 -0.67 -4.59
N PHE A 96 0.75 0.11 -5.55
CA PHE A 96 -0.66 0.24 -5.87
C PHE A 96 -0.92 -0.43 -7.23
N ALA A 97 -1.25 -1.71 -7.19
CA ALA A 97 -1.36 -2.57 -8.36
C ALA A 97 -2.82 -2.65 -8.87
N VAL A 98 -3.21 -1.65 -9.64
CA VAL A 98 -4.54 -1.58 -10.28
C VAL A 98 -4.36 -1.46 -11.79
N TYR A 99 -5.17 -2.18 -12.55
CA TYR A 99 -5.12 -2.18 -14.01
C TYR A 99 -6.53 -2.24 -14.62
N PRO A 100 -6.73 -1.82 -15.89
CA PRO A 100 -8.06 -1.55 -16.45
C PRO A 100 -8.79 -2.80 -16.97
N PHE A 101 -8.33 -3.99 -16.62
CA PHE A 101 -8.95 -5.25 -17.01
C PHE A 101 -9.56 -5.97 -15.82
N THR A 102 -10.36 -7.00 -16.07
CA THR A 102 -10.84 -7.88 -14.99
C THR A 102 -9.66 -8.46 -14.23
N PRO A 103 -9.59 -8.28 -12.91
CA PRO A 103 -8.50 -8.81 -12.10
C PRO A 103 -8.40 -10.33 -12.22
N GLN A 104 -7.18 -10.82 -12.39
CA GLN A 104 -6.88 -12.24 -12.52
C GLN A 104 -5.98 -12.69 -11.36
N PRO A 105 -6.35 -13.75 -10.63
CA PRO A 105 -5.56 -14.25 -9.50
C PRO A 105 -4.11 -14.54 -9.83
N VAL A 106 -3.81 -15.02 -11.04
CA VAL A 106 -2.44 -15.31 -11.47
C VAL A 106 -1.58 -14.04 -11.57
N ILE A 107 -2.15 -12.91 -11.99
CA ILE A 107 -1.46 -11.62 -12.04
C ILE A 107 -1.22 -11.11 -10.62
N THR A 108 -2.25 -11.15 -9.77
CA THR A 108 -2.14 -10.80 -8.35
C THR A 108 -1.03 -11.60 -7.67
N GLN A 109 -1.01 -12.91 -7.87
CA GLN A 109 0.01 -13.78 -7.31
C GLN A 109 1.42 -13.42 -7.80
N ALA A 110 1.59 -13.19 -9.09
CA ALA A 110 2.89 -12.81 -9.65
C ALA A 110 3.42 -11.51 -9.05
N LEU A 111 2.55 -10.51 -8.89
CA LEU A 111 2.89 -9.23 -8.27
C LEU A 111 3.31 -9.40 -6.80
N LEU A 112 2.54 -10.15 -6.02
CA LEU A 112 2.82 -10.42 -4.61
C LEU A 112 4.11 -11.22 -4.41
N MET A 113 4.37 -12.21 -5.25
CA MET A 113 5.60 -13.02 -5.19
C MET A 113 6.85 -12.25 -5.60
N ALA A 114 6.72 -11.29 -6.52
CA ALA A 114 7.86 -10.52 -7.01
C ALA A 114 8.18 -9.29 -6.18
N SER A 115 7.22 -8.77 -5.41
CA SER A 115 7.38 -7.54 -4.63
C SER A 115 7.94 -7.81 -3.24
N ASP A 116 8.95 -7.04 -2.83
CA ASP A 116 9.39 -6.96 -1.43
C ASP A 116 8.62 -5.87 -0.66
N LEU A 117 7.81 -5.06 -1.37
CA LEU A 117 7.01 -3.99 -0.80
C LEU A 117 5.59 -4.48 -0.49
N PRO A 118 4.89 -3.85 0.47
CA PRO A 118 3.45 -4.03 0.66
C PRO A 118 2.69 -3.77 -0.64
N VAL A 119 1.73 -4.64 -1.02
CA VAL A 119 0.98 -4.49 -2.27
C VAL A 119 -0.51 -4.30 -1.99
N PHE A 120 -1.05 -3.21 -2.51
CA PHE A 120 -2.49 -2.96 -2.59
C PHE A 120 -2.98 -3.36 -3.97
N VAL A 121 -3.89 -4.33 -4.06
CA VAL A 121 -4.31 -4.91 -5.34
C VAL A 121 -5.73 -4.55 -5.74
N GLY A 122 -5.93 -4.19 -7.00
CA GLY A 122 -7.26 -3.97 -7.58
C GLY A 122 -8.05 -5.26 -7.68
N VAL A 123 -9.27 -5.27 -7.10
CA VAL A 123 -10.14 -6.45 -7.11
C VAL A 123 -11.43 -6.25 -7.92
N GLY A 124 -11.64 -5.05 -8.46
CA GLY A 124 -12.77 -4.74 -9.33
C GLY A 124 -13.53 -3.48 -8.95
N GLY A 125 -14.84 -3.46 -9.22
CA GLY A 125 -15.72 -2.31 -8.99
C GLY A 125 -15.99 -1.48 -10.25
N GLY A 126 -15.38 -1.83 -11.39
CA GLY A 126 -15.69 -1.29 -12.69
C GLY A 126 -16.36 -2.36 -13.57
N LEU A 127 -15.60 -2.93 -14.52
CA LEU A 127 -16.09 -4.03 -15.37
C LEU A 127 -16.41 -5.31 -14.58
N THR A 128 -15.65 -5.58 -13.51
CA THR A 128 -15.88 -6.72 -12.62
C THR A 128 -16.76 -6.26 -11.46
N THR A 129 -17.92 -6.92 -11.28
CA THR A 129 -18.92 -6.52 -10.28
C THR A 129 -19.46 -7.72 -9.48
N GLY A 130 -20.27 -7.43 -8.48
CA GLY A 130 -21.03 -8.43 -7.72
C GLY A 130 -20.16 -9.38 -6.89
N LYS A 131 -20.61 -10.65 -6.80
CA LYS A 131 -19.95 -11.69 -5.99
C LYS A 131 -18.50 -11.94 -6.42
N ARG A 132 -18.16 -11.72 -7.69
CA ARG A 132 -16.81 -11.93 -8.19
C ARG A 132 -15.80 -10.99 -7.50
N VAL A 133 -16.16 -9.73 -7.26
CA VAL A 133 -15.30 -8.76 -6.57
C VAL A 133 -14.99 -9.23 -5.14
N VAL A 134 -16.01 -9.74 -4.43
CA VAL A 134 -15.83 -10.28 -3.07
C VAL A 134 -14.87 -11.48 -3.07
N ASN A 135 -15.07 -12.42 -4.01
CA ASN A 135 -14.20 -13.59 -4.13
C ASN A 135 -12.75 -13.19 -4.46
N LEU A 136 -12.56 -12.20 -5.34
CA LEU A 136 -11.22 -11.69 -5.69
C LEU A 136 -10.54 -10.99 -4.51
N ALA A 137 -11.31 -10.27 -3.68
CA ALA A 137 -10.79 -9.65 -2.47
C ALA A 137 -10.28 -10.70 -1.47
N MET A 138 -11.09 -11.72 -1.17
CA MET A 138 -10.69 -12.85 -0.31
C MET A 138 -9.46 -13.56 -0.87
N TYR A 139 -9.43 -13.78 -2.18
CA TYR A 139 -8.31 -14.45 -2.82
C TYR A 139 -7.03 -13.63 -2.74
N ALA A 140 -7.11 -12.32 -2.94
CA ALA A 140 -5.97 -11.41 -2.82
C ALA A 140 -5.40 -11.41 -1.40
N GLU A 141 -6.26 -11.32 -0.39
CA GLU A 141 -5.86 -11.40 1.02
C GLU A 141 -5.16 -12.72 1.34
N MET A 142 -5.76 -13.86 0.95
CA MET A 142 -5.17 -15.19 1.17
C MET A 142 -3.81 -15.39 0.50
N GLN A 143 -3.52 -14.60 -0.54
CA GLN A 143 -2.20 -14.56 -1.20
C GLN A 143 -1.22 -13.57 -0.56
N GLY A 144 -1.63 -12.81 0.47
CA GLY A 144 -0.79 -11.89 1.20
C GLY A 144 -0.86 -10.42 0.74
N ALA A 145 -1.92 -10.02 0.04
CA ALA A 145 -2.15 -8.60 -0.27
C ALA A 145 -2.24 -7.77 1.03
N THR A 146 -1.61 -6.61 1.05
CA THR A 146 -1.65 -5.67 2.18
C THR A 146 -2.98 -4.93 2.26
N GLY A 147 -3.66 -4.78 1.14
CA GLY A 147 -4.98 -4.17 1.04
C GLY A 147 -5.63 -4.47 -0.31
N VAL A 148 -6.93 -4.28 -0.39
CA VAL A 148 -7.69 -4.47 -1.62
C VAL A 148 -8.29 -3.15 -2.08
N VAL A 149 -8.27 -2.91 -3.39
CA VAL A 149 -8.73 -1.66 -3.99
C VAL A 149 -9.96 -1.91 -4.85
N VAL A 150 -11.00 -1.11 -4.63
CA VAL A 150 -12.19 -1.09 -5.47
C VAL A 150 -12.43 0.28 -6.09
N ASN A 151 -12.98 0.29 -7.31
CA ASN A 151 -13.28 1.52 -8.02
C ASN A 151 -14.55 2.21 -7.53
N ALA A 152 -14.69 3.49 -7.83
CA ALA A 152 -15.81 4.35 -7.45
C ALA A 152 -17.23 3.75 -7.70
N PRO A 153 -17.51 3.07 -8.83
CA PRO A 153 -18.85 2.52 -9.08
C PRO A 153 -19.24 1.32 -8.21
N THR A 154 -18.37 0.82 -7.33
CA THR A 154 -18.71 -0.33 -6.48
C THR A 154 -19.93 -0.03 -5.61
N PRO A 155 -21.04 -0.79 -5.71
CA PRO A 155 -22.21 -0.58 -4.87
C PRO A 155 -21.88 -0.81 -3.39
N GLY A 156 -22.47 -0.02 -2.48
CA GLY A 156 -22.25 -0.11 -1.04
C GLY A 156 -22.48 -1.50 -0.47
N ARG A 157 -23.53 -2.21 -0.91
CA ARG A 157 -23.79 -3.62 -0.50
C ARG A 157 -22.62 -4.57 -0.84
N ILE A 158 -21.86 -4.30 -1.89
CA ILE A 158 -20.68 -5.11 -2.25
C ILE A 158 -19.52 -4.72 -1.35
N LEU A 159 -19.34 -3.43 -1.09
CA LEU A 159 -18.32 -2.91 -0.20
C LEU A 159 -18.49 -3.49 1.22
N ASN A 160 -19.71 -3.49 1.76
CA ASN A 160 -20.05 -4.14 3.04
C ASN A 160 -19.69 -5.64 3.05
N ARG A 161 -19.95 -6.34 1.94
CA ARG A 161 -19.59 -7.77 1.83
C ARG A 161 -18.08 -7.98 1.80
N ILE A 162 -17.34 -7.13 1.09
CA ILE A 162 -15.87 -7.20 1.09
C ILE A 162 -15.37 -7.00 2.52
N ARG A 163 -15.78 -5.90 3.17
CA ARG A 163 -15.38 -5.60 4.55
C ARG A 163 -15.62 -6.76 5.52
N SER A 164 -16.75 -7.45 5.38
CA SER A 164 -17.09 -8.60 6.25
C SER A 164 -16.40 -9.90 5.87
N SER A 165 -15.65 -9.93 4.77
CA SER A 165 -15.02 -11.13 4.21
C SER A 165 -13.50 -11.08 4.21
N VAL A 166 -12.88 -9.91 4.49
CA VAL A 166 -11.43 -9.72 4.54
C VAL A 166 -11.05 -8.90 5.77
N ASP A 167 -9.86 -9.16 6.29
CA ASP A 167 -9.27 -8.42 7.43
C ASP A 167 -8.32 -7.31 6.97
N VAL A 168 -7.90 -7.34 5.69
CA VAL A 168 -7.06 -6.28 5.11
C VAL A 168 -7.86 -5.02 4.80
N PRO A 169 -7.25 -3.81 4.83
CA PRO A 169 -7.95 -2.57 4.55
C PRO A 169 -8.54 -2.54 3.12
N VAL A 170 -9.78 -2.07 3.04
CA VAL A 170 -10.47 -1.84 1.76
C VAL A 170 -10.27 -0.38 1.35
N VAL A 171 -9.60 -0.16 0.24
CA VAL A 171 -9.38 1.15 -0.36
C VAL A 171 -10.46 1.41 -1.39
N VAL A 172 -11.15 2.53 -1.29
CA VAL A 172 -12.19 2.93 -2.26
C VAL A 172 -11.72 4.15 -3.03
N THR A 173 -11.68 4.04 -4.37
CA THR A 173 -11.32 5.16 -5.23
C THR A 173 -12.47 6.14 -5.40
N VAL A 174 -12.16 7.42 -5.22
CA VAL A 174 -13.03 8.58 -5.47
C VAL A 174 -12.51 9.30 -6.70
N ALA A 175 -13.36 9.44 -7.72
CA ALA A 175 -12.96 10.02 -9.01
C ALA A 175 -13.57 11.41 -9.29
N ASN A 176 -14.51 11.86 -8.48
CA ASN A 176 -15.18 13.16 -8.62
C ASN A 176 -15.80 13.62 -7.29
N SER A 177 -16.25 14.87 -7.25
CA SER A 177 -16.89 15.52 -6.10
C SER A 177 -18.33 15.02 -5.82
N ASP A 178 -18.98 14.36 -6.77
CA ASP A 178 -20.35 13.85 -6.59
C ASP A 178 -20.40 12.62 -5.67
N THR A 179 -19.24 12.12 -5.25
CA THR A 179 -19.15 10.93 -4.39
C THR A 179 -19.65 11.25 -2.98
N ASN A 180 -20.60 10.47 -2.48
CA ASN A 180 -21.00 10.56 -1.07
C ASN A 180 -19.94 9.85 -0.20
N TYR A 181 -18.96 10.58 0.28
CA TYR A 181 -17.83 10.07 1.08
C TYR A 181 -18.30 9.38 2.36
N ARG A 182 -19.31 9.95 3.05
CA ARG A 182 -19.89 9.36 4.26
C ARG A 182 -20.40 7.95 4.00
N HIS A 183 -21.20 7.76 2.96
CA HIS A 183 -21.72 6.42 2.62
C HIS A 183 -20.60 5.45 2.27
N ARG A 184 -19.51 5.90 1.61
CA ARG A 184 -18.35 5.02 1.35
C ARG A 184 -17.68 4.54 2.63
N ILE A 185 -17.52 5.45 3.59
CA ILE A 185 -16.94 5.16 4.90
C ILE A 185 -17.87 4.20 5.68
N GLU A 186 -19.16 4.50 5.77
CA GLU A 186 -20.16 3.66 6.43
C GLU A 186 -20.27 2.26 5.81
N ASP A 187 -20.16 2.17 4.49
CA ASP A 187 -20.19 0.91 3.73
C ASP A 187 -18.90 0.08 3.86
N GLY A 188 -17.83 0.61 4.47
CA GLY A 188 -16.66 -0.17 4.84
C GLY A 188 -15.36 0.20 4.12
N ALA A 189 -15.28 1.37 3.48
CA ALA A 189 -13.97 1.89 3.10
C ALA A 189 -13.11 2.07 4.37
N ALA A 190 -11.90 1.57 4.36
CA ALA A 190 -10.91 1.83 5.41
C ALA A 190 -10.00 3.01 5.03
N ILE A 191 -9.81 3.22 3.75
CA ILE A 191 -9.00 4.29 3.17
C ILE A 191 -9.73 4.83 1.93
N LEU A 192 -9.78 6.14 1.76
CA LEU A 192 -10.20 6.76 0.51
C LEU A 192 -8.99 7.06 -0.36
N ASN A 193 -9.06 6.67 -1.64
CA ASN A 193 -8.09 7.04 -2.66
C ASN A 193 -8.70 8.09 -3.59
N VAL A 194 -8.22 9.31 -3.57
CA VAL A 194 -8.71 10.38 -4.44
C VAL A 194 -7.89 10.42 -5.72
N ALA A 195 -8.56 10.20 -6.86
CA ALA A 195 -7.97 10.16 -8.19
C ALA A 195 -8.85 10.95 -9.18
N ALA A 196 -8.89 12.26 -9.02
CA ALA A 196 -9.78 13.18 -9.76
C ALA A 196 -9.02 14.16 -10.67
N GLY A 197 -7.78 13.82 -11.06
CA GLY A 197 -6.95 14.68 -11.90
C GLY A 197 -6.69 16.03 -11.24
N ALA A 198 -6.92 17.12 -11.95
CA ALA A 198 -6.67 18.48 -11.44
C ALA A 198 -7.54 18.86 -10.22
N GLN A 199 -8.69 18.20 -10.02
CA GLN A 199 -9.58 18.43 -8.88
C GLN A 199 -9.16 17.66 -7.61
N THR A 200 -8.12 16.85 -7.68
CA THR A 200 -7.69 16.01 -6.54
C THR A 200 -7.43 16.82 -5.27
N PRO A 201 -6.68 17.94 -5.27
CA PRO A 201 -6.45 18.71 -4.04
C PRO A 201 -7.73 19.27 -3.43
N GLU A 202 -8.66 19.77 -4.25
CA GLU A 202 -9.94 20.32 -3.80
C GLU A 202 -10.79 19.25 -3.10
N ILE A 203 -10.92 18.07 -3.70
CA ILE A 203 -11.67 16.95 -3.14
C ILE A 203 -11.02 16.43 -1.86
N VAL A 204 -9.69 16.38 -1.80
CA VAL A 204 -8.95 15.99 -0.58
C VAL A 204 -9.26 16.98 0.55
N ALA A 205 -9.23 18.29 0.27
CA ALA A 205 -9.55 19.31 1.26
C ALA A 205 -11.01 19.19 1.77
N GLU A 206 -11.96 18.96 0.88
CA GLU A 206 -13.37 18.73 1.23
C GLU A 206 -13.56 17.51 2.13
N ILE A 207 -12.88 16.39 1.80
CA ILE A 207 -12.93 15.18 2.63
C ILE A 207 -12.28 15.45 3.99
N ARG A 208 -11.14 16.13 4.03
CA ARG A 208 -10.41 16.42 5.27
C ARG A 208 -11.19 17.33 6.21
N GLU A 209 -11.89 18.33 5.67
CA GLU A 209 -12.77 19.19 6.47
C GLU A 209 -13.90 18.40 7.15
N ARG A 210 -14.49 17.44 6.44
CA ARG A 210 -15.61 16.64 6.95
C ARG A 210 -15.19 15.47 7.82
N PHE A 211 -13.99 14.93 7.58
CA PHE A 211 -13.44 13.76 8.23
C PHE A 211 -11.94 13.98 8.59
N PRO A 212 -11.66 14.77 9.65
CA PRO A 212 -10.32 15.26 9.96
C PRO A 212 -9.24 14.18 10.12
N ASP A 213 -9.61 13.02 10.67
CA ASP A 213 -8.66 11.93 10.99
C ASP A 213 -8.74 10.75 10.02
N TYR A 214 -9.53 10.87 8.94
CA TYR A 214 -9.74 9.74 8.05
C TYR A 214 -8.53 9.52 7.11
N PRO A 215 -8.08 8.26 6.88
CA PRO A 215 -6.95 7.99 6.01
C PRO A 215 -7.26 8.32 4.53
N ILE A 216 -6.48 9.21 3.94
CA ILE A 216 -6.60 9.63 2.55
C ILE A 216 -5.30 9.35 1.80
N ILE A 217 -5.38 8.53 0.76
CA ILE A 217 -4.37 8.40 -0.28
C ILE A 217 -4.84 9.26 -1.46
N ALA A 218 -3.93 9.90 -2.15
CA ALA A 218 -4.29 10.66 -3.35
C ALA A 218 -3.35 10.34 -4.50
N THR A 219 -3.88 10.30 -5.71
CA THR A 219 -3.06 10.27 -6.92
C THR A 219 -2.43 11.64 -7.09
N GLY A 220 -1.09 11.68 -7.02
CA GLY A 220 -0.30 12.91 -7.15
C GLY A 220 -0.42 13.51 -8.54
N GLY A 221 -0.06 14.78 -8.66
CA GLY A 221 0.01 15.50 -9.93
C GLY A 221 1.24 15.10 -10.77
N ALA A 222 1.43 15.83 -11.87
CA ALA A 222 2.52 15.57 -12.81
C ALA A 222 3.88 16.12 -12.35
N ASP A 223 3.90 17.02 -11.37
CA ASP A 223 5.08 17.73 -10.87
C ASP A 223 5.02 17.93 -9.35
N ASP A 224 6.14 18.36 -8.78
CA ASP A 224 6.29 18.55 -7.34
C ASP A 224 5.33 19.61 -6.77
N GLU A 225 4.94 20.61 -7.56
CA GLU A 225 4.03 21.67 -7.11
C GLU A 225 2.62 21.10 -6.93
N SER A 226 2.12 20.35 -7.89
CA SER A 226 0.80 19.71 -7.83
C SER A 226 0.74 18.60 -6.77
N ILE A 227 1.83 17.85 -6.58
CA ILE A 227 1.96 16.88 -5.49
C ILE A 227 1.89 17.59 -4.14
N ARG A 228 2.67 18.67 -3.94
CA ARG A 228 2.68 19.45 -2.70
C ARG A 228 1.32 20.07 -2.40
N ALA A 229 0.63 20.59 -3.40
CA ALA A 229 -0.73 21.11 -3.23
C ALA A 229 -1.69 20.03 -2.70
N THR A 230 -1.57 18.80 -3.20
CA THR A 230 -2.37 17.66 -2.74
C THR A 230 -2.03 17.24 -1.30
N ILE A 231 -0.76 17.27 -0.92
CA ILE A 231 -0.31 17.01 0.45
C ILE A 231 -0.84 18.07 1.42
N HIS A 232 -0.70 19.34 1.07
CA HIS A 232 -1.19 20.47 1.89
C HIS A 232 -2.72 20.48 2.01
N ALA A 233 -3.44 19.94 1.03
CA ALA A 233 -4.88 19.72 1.12
C ALA A 233 -5.27 18.66 2.17
N GLY A 234 -4.31 17.85 2.64
CA GLY A 234 -4.49 16.88 3.71
C GLY A 234 -4.40 15.42 3.29
N ALA A 235 -3.83 15.10 2.13
CA ALA A 235 -3.50 13.72 1.77
C ALA A 235 -2.42 13.17 2.72
N ASN A 236 -2.62 11.95 3.21
CA ASN A 236 -1.66 11.28 4.10
C ASN A 236 -0.57 10.54 3.31
N ALA A 237 -0.89 10.06 2.11
CA ALA A 237 0.05 9.36 1.23
C ALA A 237 -0.27 9.67 -0.23
N ILE A 238 0.74 9.57 -1.07
CA ILE A 238 0.64 9.86 -2.51
C ILE A 238 0.89 8.61 -3.35
N ILE A 239 0.01 8.39 -4.33
CA ILE A 239 0.25 7.45 -5.42
C ILE A 239 1.00 8.19 -6.51
N TRP A 240 2.19 7.71 -6.81
CA TRP A 240 3.04 8.22 -7.88
C TRP A 240 3.06 7.27 -9.07
N THR A 241 2.88 7.81 -10.27
CA THR A 241 2.97 7.05 -11.52
C THR A 241 4.38 7.22 -12.09
N PRO A 242 5.19 6.15 -12.12
CA PRO A 242 6.55 6.20 -12.68
C PRO A 242 6.52 6.27 -14.21
N PRO A 243 7.64 6.64 -14.86
CA PRO A 243 7.83 6.38 -16.27
C PRO A 243 7.64 4.90 -16.61
N THR A 244 7.08 4.60 -17.75
CA THR A 244 6.95 3.23 -18.23
C THR A 244 8.30 2.64 -18.60
N ASN A 245 8.42 1.32 -18.59
CA ASN A 245 9.61 0.60 -19.05
C ASN A 245 10.02 1.03 -20.48
N GLY A 246 9.04 1.26 -21.37
CA GLY A 246 9.28 1.72 -22.73
C GLY A 246 9.85 3.14 -22.82
N GLU A 247 9.44 4.04 -21.92
CA GLU A 247 10.00 5.40 -21.83
C GLU A 247 11.43 5.36 -21.32
N LEU A 248 11.69 4.61 -20.25
CA LEU A 248 13.05 4.42 -19.72
C LEU A 248 14.01 3.85 -20.78
N PHE A 249 13.59 2.82 -21.50
CA PHE A 249 14.39 2.26 -22.59
C PHE A 249 14.65 3.26 -23.71
N ARG A 250 13.68 4.09 -24.05
CA ARG A 250 13.85 5.13 -25.09
C ARG A 250 14.97 6.09 -24.72
N ASP A 251 15.02 6.52 -23.46
CA ASP A 251 16.04 7.46 -22.98
C ASP A 251 17.43 6.80 -22.90
N VAL A 252 17.52 5.57 -22.41
CA VAL A 252 18.77 4.78 -22.42
C VAL A 252 19.29 4.59 -23.84
N MET A 253 18.43 4.17 -24.77
CA MET A 253 18.82 3.96 -26.17
C MET A 253 19.19 5.24 -26.89
N LYS A 254 18.59 6.38 -26.54
CA LYS A 254 19.00 7.69 -27.06
C LYS A 254 20.42 8.02 -26.63
N ASN A 255 20.74 7.86 -25.34
CA ASN A 255 22.08 8.10 -24.83
C ASN A 255 23.12 7.20 -25.52
N TYR A 256 22.84 5.90 -25.69
CA TYR A 256 23.77 4.99 -26.39
C TYR A 256 24.01 5.40 -27.84
N ARG A 257 22.98 5.84 -28.58
CA ARG A 257 23.15 6.33 -29.96
C ARG A 257 23.99 7.61 -30.02
N GLU A 258 23.96 8.41 -28.98
CA GLU A 258 24.70 9.67 -28.85
C GLU A 258 26.10 9.45 -28.23
N GLY A 259 26.51 8.21 -27.94
CA GLY A 259 27.77 7.89 -27.28
C GLY A 259 27.89 8.39 -25.84
N LYS A 260 26.74 8.68 -25.19
CA LYS A 260 26.67 9.09 -23.79
C LYS A 260 26.68 7.89 -22.86
N PRO A 261 27.19 8.04 -21.61
CA PRO A 261 27.10 6.98 -20.62
C PRO A 261 25.63 6.65 -20.26
N HIS A 262 25.44 5.50 -19.63
CA HIS A 262 24.16 5.13 -19.04
C HIS A 262 23.73 6.22 -18.03
N PRO A 263 22.45 6.68 -18.04
CA PRO A 263 21.96 7.68 -17.11
C PRO A 263 22.08 7.26 -15.66
#